data_a4b6da2f614891251d740ddef1bd9c7a
#
_entry.id   a4b6da2f614891251d740ddef1bd9c7a
#
_cell.length_a   1.000
_cell.length_b   1.000
_cell.length_c   1.000
_cell.angle_alpha   90.00
_cell.angle_beta   90.00
_cell.angle_gamma   90.00
#
_symmetry.space_group_name_H-M   'P 1'
#
loop_
_entity.id
_entity.type
_entity.pdbx_description
1 polymer ?
#
loop_
_entity_poly.entity_id
_entity_poly.type
_entity_poly.pdbx_seq_one_letter_code
_entity_poly.pdbx_strand_id
1 'polypeptide(L)'
;MPFSRLHEWILGDLSAALERLAFLPEAWRYRLVSAAVGQQSRYFRTHRLRIVQIAPGRVSILAGNRRALRNRVGALHAMAASVAGEYAAALVVAQHLPRGARLLVKSVHADFRKPLHGGVQAQASLDPAQIGAAANAGGGRLRVPMKVIDETGAAPVRGHVDVVWSSAPRTPRATA
;
A
#
# COMPACT_ATOMS: atom_id res chain seq x y z
N MET A 1 -0.62 -20.80 -17.23
CA MET A 1 0.03 -20.52 -15.92
C MET A 1 -1.06 -20.31 -14.88
N PRO A 2 -1.07 -20.98 -13.74
CA PRO A 2 -2.10 -20.77 -12.73
C PRO A 2 -1.94 -19.35 -12.16
N PHE A 3 -3.06 -18.64 -12.04
CA PHE A 3 -3.15 -17.26 -11.53
C PHE A 3 -2.48 -17.05 -10.16
N SER A 4 -2.30 -18.12 -9.36
CA SER A 4 -1.62 -18.07 -8.07
C SER A 4 -0.15 -17.66 -8.13
N ARG A 5 0.57 -17.93 -9.20
CA ARG A 5 1.99 -17.56 -9.36
C ARG A 5 2.20 -16.12 -9.86
N LEU A 6 1.19 -15.53 -10.52
CA LEU A 6 1.29 -14.16 -11.02
C LEU A 6 1.35 -13.12 -9.89
N HIS A 7 0.62 -13.36 -8.81
CA HIS A 7 0.55 -12.42 -7.70
C HIS A 7 1.77 -12.49 -6.75
N GLU A 8 2.34 -13.68 -6.51
CA GLU A 8 3.62 -13.80 -5.79
C GLU A 8 4.74 -13.06 -6.52
N TRP A 9 4.68 -13.08 -7.86
CA TRP A 9 5.64 -12.41 -8.72
C TRP A 9 5.49 -10.88 -8.72
N ILE A 10 4.26 -10.35 -8.68
CA ILE A 10 4.01 -8.89 -8.71
C ILE A 10 4.38 -8.23 -7.38
N LEU A 11 4.12 -8.86 -6.24
CA LEU A 11 4.44 -8.27 -4.93
C LEU A 11 5.86 -8.58 -4.45
N GLY A 12 6.46 -9.66 -4.95
CA GLY A 12 7.87 -9.99 -4.67
C GLY A 12 8.86 -9.10 -5.44
N ASP A 13 8.39 -8.38 -6.47
CA ASP A 13 9.23 -7.47 -7.28
C ASP A 13 8.32 -6.50 -8.03
N LEU A 14 7.69 -5.61 -7.26
CA LEU A 14 6.71 -4.65 -7.78
C LEU A 14 7.32 -3.72 -8.84
N SER A 15 8.57 -3.31 -8.63
CA SER A 15 9.30 -2.44 -9.57
C SER A 15 9.57 -3.16 -10.89
N ALA A 16 10.09 -4.39 -10.85
CA ALA A 16 10.31 -5.17 -12.07
C ALA A 16 9.00 -5.55 -12.79
N ALA A 17 7.90 -5.74 -12.03
CA ALA A 17 6.59 -5.95 -12.64
C ALA A 17 6.14 -4.72 -13.45
N LEU A 18 6.36 -3.52 -12.91
CA LEU A 18 6.04 -2.27 -13.61
C LEU A 18 6.93 -2.04 -14.84
N GLU A 19 8.22 -2.36 -14.76
CA GLU A 19 9.13 -2.29 -15.89
C GLU A 19 8.71 -3.24 -17.03
N ARG A 20 8.33 -4.47 -16.71
CA ARG A 20 7.83 -5.43 -17.70
C ARG A 20 6.50 -5.03 -18.35
N LEU A 21 5.72 -4.23 -17.65
CA LEU A 21 4.48 -3.65 -18.17
C LEU A 21 4.71 -2.28 -18.83
N ALA A 22 5.97 -1.84 -19.02
CA ALA A 22 6.31 -0.51 -19.53
C ALA A 22 5.76 -0.22 -20.94
N PHE A 23 5.49 -1.27 -21.73
CA PHE A 23 4.85 -1.15 -23.04
C PHE A 23 3.37 -0.72 -22.97
N LEU A 24 2.73 -0.81 -21.79
CA LEU A 24 1.35 -0.39 -21.59
C LEU A 24 1.28 1.07 -21.14
N PRO A 25 0.18 1.79 -21.46
CA PRO A 25 -0.09 3.09 -20.87
C PRO A 25 -0.11 3.01 -19.34
N GLU A 26 0.36 4.06 -18.67
CA GLU A 26 0.54 4.08 -17.20
C GLU A 26 -0.75 3.70 -16.43
N ALA A 27 -1.91 4.21 -16.88
CA ALA A 27 -3.19 3.89 -16.27
C ALA A 27 -3.52 2.38 -16.30
N TRP A 28 -3.13 1.67 -17.36
CA TRP A 28 -3.33 0.23 -17.46
C TRP A 28 -2.38 -0.55 -16.57
N ARG A 29 -1.12 -0.10 -16.44
CA ARG A 29 -0.15 -0.69 -15.51
C ARG A 29 -0.67 -0.66 -14.08
N TYR A 30 -1.14 0.50 -13.62
CA TYR A 30 -1.68 0.64 -12.26
C TYR A 30 -2.98 -0.14 -12.04
N ARG A 31 -3.81 -0.29 -13.08
CA ARG A 31 -5.00 -1.16 -13.00
C ARG A 31 -4.64 -2.62 -12.82
N LEU A 32 -3.67 -3.14 -13.58
CA LEU A 32 -3.22 -4.52 -13.48
C LEU A 32 -2.59 -4.81 -12.11
N VAL A 33 -1.73 -3.92 -11.64
CA VAL A 33 -1.11 -4.05 -10.31
C VAL A 33 -2.18 -3.97 -9.21
N SER A 34 -3.14 -3.05 -9.32
CA SER A 34 -4.25 -2.96 -8.37
C SER A 34 -5.09 -4.25 -8.34
N ALA A 35 -5.34 -4.85 -9.51
CA ALA A 35 -6.06 -6.12 -9.59
C ALA A 35 -5.28 -7.26 -8.91
N ALA A 36 -3.97 -7.32 -9.10
CA ALA A 36 -3.11 -8.31 -8.47
C ALA A 36 -3.07 -8.17 -6.94
N VAL A 37 -2.92 -6.93 -6.42
CA VAL A 37 -3.03 -6.65 -4.98
C VAL A 37 -4.42 -7.02 -4.47
N GLY A 38 -5.47 -6.72 -5.23
CA GLY A 38 -6.86 -7.05 -4.89
C GLY A 38 -7.13 -8.56 -4.86
N GLN A 39 -6.37 -9.37 -5.59
CA GLN A 39 -6.48 -10.84 -5.48
C GLN A 39 -5.89 -11.39 -4.18
N GLN A 40 -4.83 -10.76 -3.67
CA GLN A 40 -4.24 -11.13 -2.40
C GLN A 40 -5.02 -10.58 -1.20
N SER A 41 -5.59 -9.40 -1.34
CA SER A 41 -6.36 -8.74 -0.30
C SER A 41 -7.82 -8.57 -0.70
N ARG A 42 -8.69 -9.39 -0.10
CA ARG A 42 -10.15 -9.24 -0.26
C ARG A 42 -10.60 -7.84 0.17
N TYR A 43 -10.01 -7.29 1.22
CA TYR A 43 -10.33 -5.96 1.72
C TYR A 43 -10.04 -4.89 0.66
N PHE A 44 -8.84 -4.89 0.08
CA PHE A 44 -8.44 -3.98 -1.00
C PHE A 44 -9.43 -4.03 -2.17
N ARG A 45 -9.80 -5.23 -2.61
CA ARG A 45 -10.74 -5.48 -3.70
C ARG A 45 -12.17 -5.02 -3.35
N THR A 46 -12.70 -5.42 -2.18
CA THR A 46 -14.07 -5.07 -1.76
C THR A 46 -14.26 -3.57 -1.64
N HIS A 47 -13.26 -2.88 -1.13
CA HIS A 47 -13.29 -1.42 -1.00
C HIS A 47 -12.90 -0.70 -2.29
N ARG A 48 -12.55 -1.46 -3.35
CA ARG A 48 -12.13 -0.95 -4.66
C ARG A 48 -11.04 0.11 -4.54
N LEU A 49 -10.09 -0.12 -3.65
CA LEU A 49 -8.90 0.69 -3.57
C LEU A 49 -8.11 0.55 -4.87
N ARG A 50 -7.44 1.61 -5.29
CA ARG A 50 -6.65 1.62 -6.52
C ARG A 50 -5.29 2.23 -6.29
N ILE A 51 -4.28 1.60 -6.81
CA ILE A 51 -2.96 2.19 -6.93
C ILE A 51 -3.02 3.21 -8.06
N VAL A 52 -2.61 4.44 -7.78
CA VAL A 52 -2.61 5.54 -8.76
C VAL A 52 -1.21 6.09 -9.02
N GLN A 53 -0.25 5.70 -8.20
CA GLN A 53 1.16 6.02 -8.40
C GLN A 53 2.05 4.98 -7.73
N ILE A 54 3.08 4.54 -8.45
CA ILE A 54 4.21 3.79 -7.90
C ILE A 54 5.48 4.42 -8.49
N ALA A 55 6.34 4.90 -7.63
CA ALA A 55 7.66 5.39 -7.97
C ALA A 55 8.66 4.88 -6.91
N PRO A 56 9.96 4.85 -7.18
CA PRO A 56 10.96 4.50 -6.17
C PRO A 56 10.76 5.31 -4.89
N GLY A 57 10.53 4.62 -3.77
CA GLY A 57 10.28 5.25 -2.48
C GLY A 57 8.96 6.01 -2.34
N ARG A 58 7.99 5.87 -3.26
CA ARG A 58 6.68 6.52 -3.15
C ARG A 58 5.56 5.65 -3.72
N VAL A 59 4.47 5.54 -2.96
CA VAL A 59 3.22 4.89 -3.42
C VAL A 59 2.03 5.77 -3.06
N SER A 60 1.05 5.82 -3.96
CA SER A 60 -0.23 6.50 -3.73
C SER A 60 -1.40 5.57 -4.01
N ILE A 61 -2.35 5.53 -3.08
CA ILE A 61 -3.57 4.71 -3.12
C ILE A 61 -4.79 5.63 -3.13
N LEU A 62 -5.67 5.42 -4.07
CA LEU A 62 -6.96 6.10 -4.16
C LEU A 62 -8.06 5.29 -3.45
N ALA A 63 -8.78 5.93 -2.54
CA ALA A 63 -10.05 5.48 -2.00
C ALA A 63 -11.17 6.42 -2.48
N GLY A 64 -12.00 5.96 -3.40
CA GLY A 64 -13.10 6.76 -3.95
C GLY A 64 -14.22 6.98 -2.94
N ASN A 65 -14.93 8.11 -3.02
CA ASN A 65 -16.06 8.44 -2.16
C ASN A 65 -17.31 7.62 -2.51
N ARG A 66 -17.25 6.32 -2.27
CA ARG A 66 -18.34 5.38 -2.56
C ARG A 66 -19.27 5.24 -1.35
N ARG A 67 -20.55 4.99 -1.60
CA ARG A 67 -21.55 4.80 -0.54
C ARG A 67 -21.11 3.78 0.53
N ALA A 68 -20.48 2.68 0.13
CA ALA A 68 -19.99 1.65 1.03
C ALA A 68 -18.79 2.09 1.91
N LEU A 69 -18.16 3.23 1.61
CA LEU A 69 -17.03 3.78 2.36
C LEU A 69 -17.41 5.07 3.11
N ARG A 70 -18.68 5.48 3.08
CA ARG A 70 -19.14 6.70 3.75
C ARG A 70 -19.50 6.44 5.21
N ASN A 71 -19.26 7.45 6.00
CA ASN A 71 -19.75 7.52 7.37
C ASN A 71 -21.23 8.00 7.42
N ARG A 72 -21.78 8.13 8.62
CA ARG A 72 -23.16 8.55 8.85
C ARG A 72 -23.50 9.94 8.29
N VAL A 73 -22.53 10.84 8.21
CA VAL A 73 -22.72 12.20 7.66
C VAL A 73 -22.44 12.30 6.16
N GLY A 74 -22.25 11.18 5.47
CA GLY A 74 -22.03 11.13 4.02
C GLY A 74 -20.60 11.40 3.54
N ALA A 75 -19.68 11.73 4.43
CA ALA A 75 -18.27 11.88 4.11
C ALA A 75 -17.56 10.52 4.07
N LEU A 76 -16.36 10.45 3.46
CA LEU A 76 -15.55 9.24 3.50
C LEU A 76 -15.23 8.88 4.96
N HIS A 77 -15.40 7.61 5.31
CA HIS A 77 -15.12 7.13 6.66
C HIS A 77 -13.62 7.20 6.97
N ALA A 78 -13.27 7.66 8.17
CA ALA A 78 -11.88 7.77 8.63
C ALA A 78 -11.06 6.49 8.41
N MET A 79 -11.66 5.32 8.69
CA MET A 79 -10.98 4.04 8.49
C MET A 79 -10.65 3.75 7.03
N ALA A 80 -11.46 4.20 6.07
CA ALA A 80 -11.15 4.03 4.65
C ALA A 80 -9.89 4.81 4.25
N ALA A 81 -9.72 6.01 4.79
CA ALA A 81 -8.53 6.82 4.59
C ALA A 81 -7.29 6.20 5.27
N SER A 82 -7.44 5.72 6.51
CA SER A 82 -6.35 5.06 7.26
C SER A 82 -5.86 3.80 6.55
N VAL A 83 -6.78 2.98 6.07
CA VAL A 83 -6.45 1.73 5.36
C VAL A 83 -5.79 2.04 4.01
N ALA A 84 -6.22 3.06 3.28
CA ALA A 84 -5.51 3.48 2.07
C ALA A 84 -4.06 3.90 2.37
N GLY A 85 -3.81 4.57 3.51
CA GLY A 85 -2.48 4.92 4.01
C GLY A 85 -1.65 3.69 4.41
N GLU A 86 -2.29 2.72 5.07
CA GLU A 86 -1.67 1.44 5.41
C GLU A 86 -1.15 0.70 4.17
N TYR A 87 -2.01 0.54 3.14
CA TYR A 87 -1.59 -0.11 1.89
C TYR A 87 -0.49 0.68 1.17
N ALA A 88 -0.57 2.02 1.15
CA ALA A 88 0.48 2.84 0.56
C ALA A 88 1.82 2.60 1.26
N ALA A 89 1.83 2.58 2.60
CA ALA A 89 3.02 2.34 3.40
C ALA A 89 3.56 0.91 3.26
N ALA A 90 2.68 -0.09 3.27
CA ALA A 90 3.09 -1.48 3.06
C ALA A 90 3.72 -1.69 1.67
N LEU A 91 3.10 -1.15 0.63
CA LEU A 91 3.58 -1.30 -0.74
C LEU A 91 4.87 -0.51 -1.01
N VAL A 92 5.06 0.68 -0.41
CA VAL A 92 6.31 1.43 -0.59
C VAL A 92 7.50 0.72 0.05
N VAL A 93 7.31 0.01 1.17
CA VAL A 93 8.36 -0.81 1.76
C VAL A 93 8.58 -2.08 0.94
N ALA A 94 7.50 -2.76 0.53
CA ALA A 94 7.55 -4.00 -0.24
C ALA A 94 8.35 -3.88 -1.56
N GLN A 95 8.36 -2.69 -2.18
CA GLN A 95 9.17 -2.43 -3.39
C GLN A 95 10.67 -2.69 -3.19
N HIS A 96 11.15 -2.52 -1.96
CA HIS A 96 12.59 -2.52 -1.65
C HIS A 96 13.02 -3.75 -0.87
N LEU A 97 12.08 -4.62 -0.48
CA LEU A 97 12.40 -5.84 0.26
C LEU A 97 12.98 -6.93 -0.66
N PRO A 98 13.88 -7.77 -0.14
CA PRO A 98 14.34 -8.96 -0.84
C PRO A 98 13.17 -9.88 -1.21
N ARG A 99 13.34 -10.65 -2.28
CA ARG A 99 12.35 -11.65 -2.70
C ARG A 99 12.06 -12.64 -1.58
N GLY A 100 10.78 -12.92 -1.35
CA GLY A 100 10.34 -13.83 -0.30
C GLY A 100 10.26 -13.22 1.09
N ALA A 101 10.68 -11.97 1.27
CA ALA A 101 10.49 -11.28 2.54
C ALA A 101 9.01 -11.16 2.87
N ARG A 102 8.71 -11.23 4.16
CA ARG A 102 7.36 -11.08 4.70
C ARG A 102 7.25 -9.77 5.43
N LEU A 103 6.28 -8.97 5.04
CA LEU A 103 5.98 -7.70 5.68
C LEU A 103 4.71 -7.83 6.52
N LEU A 104 4.73 -7.21 7.69
CA LEU A 104 3.60 -7.11 8.59
C LEU A 104 3.45 -5.66 9.07
N VAL A 105 2.25 -5.12 8.98
CA VAL A 105 1.89 -3.85 9.61
C VAL A 105 1.69 -4.07 11.12
N LYS A 106 2.37 -3.28 11.93
CA LYS A 106 2.29 -3.35 13.40
C LYS A 106 1.31 -2.34 13.97
N SER A 107 1.32 -1.13 13.43
CA SER A 107 0.41 -0.07 13.85
C SER A 107 0.18 0.94 12.74
N VAL A 108 -0.98 1.57 12.78
CA VAL A 108 -1.35 2.70 11.93
C VAL A 108 -1.72 3.85 12.85
N HIS A 109 -1.05 4.98 12.70
CA HIS A 109 -1.35 6.21 13.40
C HIS A 109 -1.81 7.26 12.41
N ALA A 110 -3.00 7.81 12.59
CA ALA A 110 -3.59 8.79 11.69
C ALA A 110 -4.26 9.93 12.48
N ASP A 111 -3.76 11.14 12.28
CA ASP A 111 -4.32 12.36 12.85
C ASP A 111 -5.29 13.00 11.86
N PHE A 112 -6.55 13.00 12.21
CA PHE A 112 -7.62 13.63 11.43
C PHE A 112 -7.80 15.08 11.87
N ARG A 113 -7.23 16.01 11.11
CA ARG A 113 -7.19 17.44 11.44
C ARG A 113 -8.36 18.23 10.89
N LYS A 114 -9.00 17.73 9.83
CA LYS A 114 -10.14 18.35 9.15
C LYS A 114 -11.05 17.26 8.60
N PRO A 115 -12.33 17.53 8.34
CA PRO A 115 -13.23 16.64 7.61
C PRO A 115 -12.64 16.27 6.24
N LEU A 116 -12.97 15.07 5.75
CA LEU A 116 -12.59 14.59 4.43
C LEU A 116 -13.65 15.01 3.41
N HIS A 117 -13.23 15.57 2.29
CA HIS A 117 -14.12 15.97 1.20
C HIS A 117 -13.89 15.09 -0.03
N GLY A 118 -14.95 14.42 -0.48
CA GLY A 118 -14.90 13.55 -1.66
C GLY A 118 -14.08 12.27 -1.44
N GLY A 119 -13.46 11.77 -2.49
CA GLY A 119 -12.50 10.70 -2.43
C GLY A 119 -11.13 11.18 -1.92
N VAL A 120 -10.26 10.24 -1.57
CA VAL A 120 -8.95 10.57 -1.01
C VAL A 120 -7.84 9.79 -1.70
N GLN A 121 -6.66 10.42 -1.79
CA GLN A 121 -5.41 9.81 -2.20
C GLN A 121 -4.47 9.75 -1.00
N ALA A 122 -4.24 8.55 -0.50
CA ALA A 122 -3.24 8.32 0.54
C ALA A 122 -1.86 8.13 -0.09
N GLN A 123 -0.87 8.86 0.40
CA GLN A 123 0.53 8.80 -0.06
C GLN A 123 1.42 8.37 1.08
N ALA A 124 2.33 7.44 0.79
CA ALA A 124 3.43 7.06 1.67
C ALA A 124 4.77 7.22 0.93
N SER A 125 5.80 7.57 1.65
CA SER A 125 7.15 7.75 1.08
C SER A 125 8.24 7.27 2.03
N LEU A 126 9.35 6.80 1.45
CA LEU A 126 10.58 6.48 2.13
C LEU A 126 11.68 7.44 1.67
N ASP A 127 12.55 7.82 2.56
CA ASP A 127 13.80 8.51 2.22
C ASP A 127 14.87 7.50 1.73
N PRO A 128 15.97 7.97 1.10
CA PRO A 128 17.02 7.08 0.58
C PRO A 128 17.66 6.19 1.63
N ALA A 129 17.81 6.66 2.88
CA ALA A 129 18.39 5.87 3.97
C ALA A 129 17.44 4.73 4.37
N GLN A 130 16.14 4.99 4.45
CA GLN A 130 15.11 3.98 4.72
C GLN A 130 15.02 2.94 3.59
N ILE A 131 15.17 3.37 2.34
CA ILE A 131 15.23 2.47 1.17
C ILE A 131 16.44 1.55 1.29
N GLY A 132 17.62 2.10 1.58
CA GLY A 132 18.83 1.31 1.79
C GLY A 132 18.70 0.32 2.93
N ALA A 133 18.11 0.72 4.05
CA ALA A 133 17.85 -0.15 5.18
C ALA A 133 16.92 -1.32 4.83
N ALA A 134 15.85 -1.06 4.08
CA ALA A 134 14.92 -2.10 3.64
C ALA A 134 15.59 -3.09 2.67
N ALA A 135 16.39 -2.61 1.73
CA ALA A 135 17.03 -3.44 0.70
C ALA A 135 18.09 -4.40 1.27
N ASN A 136 18.81 -3.99 2.32
CA ASN A 136 19.98 -4.71 2.82
C ASN A 136 19.74 -5.53 4.09
N ALA A 137 18.58 -5.41 4.73
CA ALA A 137 18.32 -6.06 6.01
C ALA A 137 17.63 -7.41 5.84
N GLY A 138 18.13 -8.43 6.52
CA GLY A 138 17.48 -9.75 6.65
C GLY A 138 16.17 -9.72 7.43
N GLY A 139 15.88 -8.61 8.10
CA GLY A 139 14.67 -8.24 8.80
C GLY A 139 14.82 -6.86 9.40
N GLY A 140 13.73 -6.21 9.72
CA GLY A 140 13.79 -4.87 10.28
C GLY A 140 12.43 -4.27 10.61
N ARG A 141 12.47 -3.00 11.00
CA ARG A 141 11.31 -2.17 11.29
C ARG A 141 11.52 -0.78 10.70
N LEU A 142 10.45 -0.25 10.11
CA LEU A 142 10.40 1.13 9.64
C LEU A 142 9.13 1.82 10.11
N ARG A 143 9.27 3.10 10.40
CA ARG A 143 8.15 4.03 10.54
C ARG A 143 8.01 4.80 9.24
N VAL A 144 6.94 4.50 8.52
CA VAL A 144 6.67 5.05 7.19
C VAL A 144 5.73 6.23 7.32
N PRO A 145 6.15 7.47 7.00
CA PRO A 145 5.25 8.62 7.02
C PRO A 145 4.18 8.49 5.94
N MET A 146 2.97 8.89 6.27
CA MET A 146 1.85 8.98 5.33
C MET A 146 1.10 10.29 5.45
N LYS A 147 0.51 10.70 4.33
CA LYS A 147 -0.47 11.79 4.27
C LYS A 147 -1.65 11.37 3.38
N VAL A 148 -2.81 11.91 3.68
CA VAL A 148 -4.02 11.68 2.89
C VAL A 148 -4.48 13.02 2.34
N ILE A 149 -4.61 13.10 1.04
CA ILE A 149 -5.04 14.29 0.28
C ILE A 149 -6.46 14.03 -0.20
N ASP A 150 -7.36 14.97 -0.01
CA ASP A 150 -8.74 14.88 -0.47
C ASP A 150 -8.95 15.59 -1.82
N GLU A 151 -10.18 15.58 -2.33
CA GLU A 151 -10.52 16.20 -3.64
C GLU A 151 -10.34 17.72 -3.66
N THR A 152 -10.22 18.38 -2.52
CA THR A 152 -9.90 19.81 -2.45
C THR A 152 -8.39 20.11 -2.61
N GLY A 153 -7.55 19.08 -2.66
CA GLY A 153 -6.10 19.21 -2.65
C GLY A 153 -5.51 19.43 -1.26
N ALA A 154 -6.34 19.54 -0.23
CA ALA A 154 -5.88 19.63 1.15
C ALA A 154 -5.37 18.27 1.65
N ALA A 155 -4.50 18.30 2.66
CA ALA A 155 -4.02 17.10 3.35
C ALA A 155 -4.60 17.04 4.79
N PRO A 156 -5.89 16.72 4.94
CA PRO A 156 -6.59 16.72 6.23
C PRO A 156 -6.11 15.63 7.18
N VAL A 157 -5.43 14.60 6.67
CA VAL A 157 -4.90 13.51 7.49
C VAL A 157 -3.40 13.39 7.29
N ARG A 158 -2.68 13.26 8.40
CA ARG A 158 -1.25 12.93 8.43
C ARG A 158 -1.01 11.86 9.49
N GLY A 159 0.06 11.11 9.31
CA GLY A 159 0.40 10.07 10.25
C GLY A 159 1.57 9.22 9.82
N HIS A 160 1.63 8.03 10.36
CA HIS A 160 2.65 7.04 10.01
C HIS A 160 2.12 5.62 10.17
N VAL A 161 2.80 4.70 9.53
CA VAL A 161 2.56 3.26 9.66
C VAL A 161 3.86 2.60 10.10
N ASP A 162 3.82 1.88 11.20
CA ASP A 162 4.95 1.05 11.64
C ASP A 162 4.86 -0.31 10.95
N VAL A 163 5.87 -0.66 10.18
CA VAL A 163 5.99 -1.95 9.50
C VAL A 163 7.19 -2.72 10.00
N VAL A 164 7.08 -4.03 10.01
CA VAL A 164 8.20 -4.94 10.26
C VAL A 164 8.28 -5.95 9.14
N TRP A 165 9.47 -6.43 8.84
CA TRP A 165 9.65 -7.50 7.86
C TRP A 165 10.69 -8.51 8.33
N SER A 166 10.65 -9.68 7.72
CA SER A 166 11.63 -10.73 7.91
C SER A 166 11.87 -11.43 6.57
N SER A 167 13.11 -11.71 6.25
CA SER A 167 13.50 -12.52 5.09
C SER A 167 13.52 -14.03 5.41
N ALA A 168 13.35 -14.44 6.66
CA ALA A 168 13.33 -15.86 7.02
C ALA A 168 12.07 -16.58 6.51
N PRO A 169 12.20 -17.76 5.92
CA PRO A 169 11.04 -18.59 5.60
C PRO A 169 10.31 -18.96 6.90
N ARG A 170 8.97 -18.92 6.86
CA ARG A 170 8.15 -19.34 7.99
C ARG A 170 8.28 -20.86 8.12
N THR A 171 8.90 -21.32 9.20
CA THR A 171 8.77 -22.72 9.63
C THR A 171 7.26 -22.99 9.82
N PRO A 172 6.70 -24.02 9.19
CA PRO A 172 5.30 -24.39 9.45
C PRO A 172 5.14 -24.60 10.95
N ARG A 173 4.16 -23.97 11.56
CA ARG A 173 3.76 -24.33 12.92
C ARG A 173 3.32 -25.79 12.87
N ALA A 174 4.03 -26.67 13.58
CA ALA A 174 3.55 -28.00 13.86
C ALA A 174 2.15 -27.85 14.49
N THR A 175 1.14 -28.35 13.80
CA THR A 175 -0.20 -28.52 14.33
C THR A 175 -0.09 -29.59 15.43
N ALA A 176 -0.17 -29.16 16.68
CA ALA A 176 -0.41 -30.05 17.80
C ALA A 176 -1.93 -30.32 17.86
#